data_1fab1db076d5f069192159be0f2e549e
#
_entry.id   1fab1db076d5f069192159be0f2e549e
#
_cell.length_a   1.000
_cell.length_b   1.000
_cell.length_c   1.000
_cell.angle_alpha   90.00
_cell.angle_beta   90.00
_cell.angle_gamma   90.00
#
_symmetry.space_group_name_H-M   'P 1'
#
loop_
_entity.id
_entity.type
_entity.pdbx_description
1 polymer ?
#
loop_
_entity_poly.entity_id
_entity_poly.type
_entity_poly.pdbx_seq_one_letter_code
_entity_poly.pdbx_strand_id
1 'polypeptide(L)'
;MTTVSLRFDMRGPDFGASHTALYKAAVDMAEYGDKHGFTGVVLSEHHGVADGYLPAPIVLAAALASRTRSIQLQFMALIAPLHDPLRLAEDIAILDQISQGRTLLCLAGGYVPAEFAMFGKDIKLRGPAVEEAIAVLKSAWTGEIFDYRGRRVRVTPRPFQRPHPPLLMGGSVSAAARRAGRLADGFITHREALYQVYFDEARAHGKNPRPFSPSSPGFLYVAEDPEAAWRVIGPHAMHEMNAYGEWVAAAGTDGRFAKVDSLDEVKASGAYVVVTPDECVNLAKSYDNLMIHPLLSGLDPDFGWRGLELFVEKVLPRIR
;
A
#
# COMPACT_ATOMS: atom_id res chain seq x y z
N MET A 1 15.61 7.52 -13.85
CA MET A 1 14.30 8.19 -14.05
C MET A 1 13.45 7.86 -12.85
N THR A 2 13.04 8.84 -12.07
CA THR A 2 12.26 8.64 -10.85
C THR A 2 10.82 8.31 -11.21
N THR A 3 10.27 7.25 -10.64
CA THR A 3 8.86 6.87 -10.82
C THR A 3 7.97 7.69 -9.88
N VAL A 4 6.68 7.78 -10.18
CA VAL A 4 5.71 8.50 -9.35
C VAL A 4 4.51 7.61 -9.09
N SER A 5 4.06 7.54 -7.84
CA SER A 5 2.86 6.81 -7.44
C SER A 5 1.93 7.69 -6.59
N LEU A 6 0.65 7.32 -6.60
CA LEU A 6 -0.35 7.86 -5.68
C LEU A 6 -0.52 6.89 -4.51
N ARG A 7 -0.87 7.41 -3.34
CA ARG A 7 -1.33 6.61 -2.21
C ARG A 7 -2.68 7.12 -1.73
N PHE A 8 -3.58 6.19 -1.39
CA PHE A 8 -4.87 6.49 -0.79
C PHE A 8 -5.11 5.60 0.43
N ASP A 9 -5.27 6.21 1.60
CA ASP A 9 -5.65 5.55 2.86
C ASP A 9 -7.15 5.60 3.12
N MET A 10 -7.84 6.54 2.49
CA MET A 10 -9.28 6.80 2.57
C MET A 10 -9.80 7.16 3.97
N ARG A 11 -8.92 7.49 4.92
CA ARG A 11 -9.32 8.01 6.23
C ARG A 11 -10.15 9.28 6.08
N GLY A 12 -11.22 9.40 6.85
CA GLY A 12 -12.07 10.58 6.93
C GLY A 12 -12.40 10.89 8.39
N PRO A 13 -11.46 11.45 9.18
CA PRO A 13 -11.78 11.89 10.53
C PRO A 13 -12.86 12.97 10.53
N ASP A 14 -13.53 13.20 11.67
CA ASP A 14 -14.67 14.11 11.78
C ASP A 14 -14.40 15.56 11.30
N PHE A 15 -13.13 15.98 11.36
CA PHE A 15 -12.69 17.29 10.85
C PHE A 15 -12.28 17.28 9.36
N GLY A 16 -12.25 16.10 8.73
CA GLY A 16 -11.85 15.92 7.34
C GLY A 16 -13.01 15.96 6.35
N ALA A 17 -12.69 15.70 5.08
CA ALA A 17 -13.68 15.58 4.02
C ALA A 17 -14.52 14.30 4.18
N SER A 18 -15.74 14.32 3.65
CA SER A 18 -16.62 13.14 3.68
C SER A 18 -16.06 11.99 2.86
N HIS A 19 -16.30 10.74 3.29
CA HIS A 19 -15.87 9.56 2.56
C HIS A 19 -16.35 9.56 1.08
N THR A 20 -17.58 9.99 0.82
CA THR A 20 -18.10 10.10 -0.56
C THR A 20 -17.24 11.03 -1.42
N ALA A 21 -16.82 12.18 -0.89
CA ALA A 21 -15.95 13.11 -1.59
C ALA A 21 -14.55 12.52 -1.80
N LEU A 22 -14.00 11.87 -0.77
CA LEU A 22 -12.68 11.21 -0.84
C LEU A 22 -12.65 10.10 -1.89
N TYR A 23 -13.63 9.18 -1.89
CA TYR A 23 -13.68 8.08 -2.86
C TYR A 23 -13.84 8.59 -4.30
N LYS A 24 -14.70 9.61 -4.50
CA LYS A 24 -14.82 10.26 -5.80
C LYS A 24 -13.50 10.87 -6.26
N ALA A 25 -12.86 11.65 -5.41
CA ALA A 25 -11.59 12.29 -5.70
C ALA A 25 -10.47 11.26 -5.98
N ALA A 26 -10.39 10.16 -5.21
CA ALA A 26 -9.39 9.12 -5.44
C ALA A 26 -9.49 8.51 -6.84
N VAL A 27 -10.72 8.25 -7.33
CA VAL A 27 -10.94 7.73 -8.69
C VAL A 27 -10.51 8.74 -9.75
N ASP A 28 -10.91 10.01 -9.59
CA ASP A 28 -10.57 11.07 -10.54
C ASP A 28 -9.06 11.38 -10.54
N MET A 29 -8.42 11.42 -9.37
CA MET A 29 -6.97 11.63 -9.23
C MET A 29 -6.15 10.46 -9.79
N ALA A 30 -6.61 9.22 -9.65
CA ALA A 30 -5.95 8.06 -10.24
C ALA A 30 -6.01 8.10 -11.78
N GLU A 31 -7.15 8.48 -12.36
CA GLU A 31 -7.27 8.68 -13.80
C GLU A 31 -6.37 9.82 -14.30
N TYR A 32 -6.30 10.92 -13.54
CA TYR A 32 -5.41 12.03 -13.84
C TYR A 32 -3.94 11.60 -13.79
N GLY A 33 -3.53 10.89 -12.74
CA GLY A 33 -2.18 10.35 -12.61
C GLY A 33 -1.81 9.40 -13.76
N ASP A 34 -2.72 8.51 -14.15
CA ASP A 34 -2.54 7.59 -15.28
C ASP A 34 -2.29 8.33 -16.59
N LYS A 35 -3.09 9.36 -16.89
CA LYS A 35 -2.93 10.24 -18.08
C LYS A 35 -1.59 10.99 -18.07
N HIS A 36 -1.04 11.27 -16.90
CA HIS A 36 0.25 11.95 -16.73
C HIS A 36 1.40 10.95 -16.47
N GLY A 37 1.18 9.63 -16.69
CA GLY A 37 2.22 8.60 -16.64
C GLY A 37 2.75 8.31 -15.24
N PHE A 38 1.93 8.43 -14.22
CA PHE A 38 2.22 7.87 -12.91
C PHE A 38 2.26 6.34 -13.03
N THR A 39 3.13 5.71 -12.26
CA THR A 39 3.42 4.28 -12.42
C THR A 39 2.59 3.39 -11.51
N GLY A 40 2.03 3.90 -10.41
CA GLY A 40 1.28 3.09 -9.46
C GLY A 40 0.29 3.86 -8.61
N VAL A 41 -0.74 3.16 -8.14
CA VAL A 41 -1.58 3.56 -7.01
C VAL A 41 -1.37 2.55 -5.90
N VAL A 42 -1.03 3.04 -4.71
CA VAL A 42 -0.78 2.24 -3.50
C VAL A 42 -2.03 2.28 -2.62
N LEU A 43 -2.56 1.11 -2.32
CA LEU A 43 -3.70 0.90 -1.44
C LEU A 43 -3.28 0.00 -0.28
N SER A 44 -3.66 0.38 0.94
CA SER A 44 -3.41 -0.41 2.15
C SER A 44 -4.73 -0.81 2.78
N GLU A 45 -4.72 -1.84 3.63
CA GLU A 45 -5.90 -2.40 4.28
C GLU A 45 -5.81 -2.24 5.79
N HIS A 46 -6.87 -1.69 6.41
CA HIS A 46 -7.12 -1.73 7.85
C HIS A 46 -8.61 -1.78 8.15
N HIS A 47 -9.00 -2.38 9.27
CA HIS A 47 -10.40 -2.68 9.59
C HIS A 47 -10.82 -2.12 10.95
N GLY A 48 -12.13 -1.81 11.08
CA GLY A 48 -12.73 -1.37 12.34
C GLY A 48 -12.20 -0.03 12.86
N VAL A 49 -11.65 0.80 11.99
CA VAL A 49 -11.09 2.11 12.33
C VAL A 49 -12.19 3.15 12.28
N ALA A 50 -12.29 3.98 13.33
CA ALA A 50 -13.37 4.96 13.46
C ALA A 50 -13.39 5.99 12.31
N ASP A 51 -12.23 6.35 11.78
CA ASP A 51 -12.07 7.27 10.64
C ASP A 51 -12.26 6.62 9.26
N GLY A 52 -12.69 5.35 9.21
CA GLY A 52 -12.99 4.66 7.97
C GLY A 52 -11.78 4.38 7.07
N TYR A 53 -10.58 4.18 7.64
CA TYR A 53 -9.44 3.67 6.85
C TYR A 53 -9.88 2.56 5.92
N LEU A 54 -9.38 2.55 4.69
CA LEU A 54 -9.79 1.69 3.58
C LEU A 54 -9.90 0.19 3.98
N PRO A 55 -11.11 -0.34 4.18
CA PRO A 55 -11.27 -1.73 4.63
C PRO A 55 -11.38 -2.72 3.48
N ALA A 56 -11.65 -2.23 2.27
CA ALA A 56 -11.90 -3.07 1.09
C ALA A 56 -11.11 -2.54 -0.13
N PRO A 57 -9.76 -2.63 -0.12
CA PRO A 57 -8.92 -2.06 -1.17
C PRO A 57 -9.16 -2.70 -2.55
N ILE A 58 -9.60 -3.97 -2.61
CA ILE A 58 -9.93 -4.63 -3.88
C ILE A 58 -11.13 -3.96 -4.58
N VAL A 59 -12.12 -3.51 -3.81
CA VAL A 59 -13.30 -2.82 -4.33
C VAL A 59 -12.90 -1.46 -4.94
N LEU A 60 -12.08 -0.68 -4.23
CA LEU A 60 -11.55 0.58 -4.76
C LEU A 60 -10.67 0.32 -5.98
N ALA A 61 -9.79 -0.67 -5.94
CA ALA A 61 -8.92 -1.03 -7.06
C ALA A 61 -9.71 -1.38 -8.32
N ALA A 62 -10.86 -2.05 -8.21
CA ALA A 62 -11.72 -2.35 -9.36
C ALA A 62 -12.32 -1.06 -9.99
N ALA A 63 -12.72 -0.10 -9.17
CA ALA A 63 -13.15 1.20 -9.65
C ALA A 63 -12.01 1.96 -10.36
N LEU A 64 -10.81 1.96 -9.78
CA LEU A 64 -9.62 2.55 -10.40
C LEU A 64 -9.25 1.86 -11.71
N ALA A 65 -9.30 0.52 -11.74
CA ALA A 65 -8.97 -0.28 -12.93
C ALA A 65 -9.84 0.09 -14.14
N SER A 66 -11.12 0.38 -13.89
CA SER A 66 -12.09 0.74 -14.95
C SER A 66 -11.85 2.13 -15.56
N ARG A 67 -11.20 3.03 -14.82
CA ARG A 67 -10.94 4.41 -15.22
C ARG A 67 -9.51 4.64 -15.72
N THR A 68 -8.61 3.69 -15.51
CA THR A 68 -7.17 3.80 -15.82
C THR A 68 -6.75 2.77 -16.86
N ARG A 69 -5.58 2.96 -17.49
CA ARG A 69 -5.08 2.08 -18.56
C ARG A 69 -3.69 1.51 -18.33
N SER A 70 -2.80 2.23 -17.65
CA SER A 70 -1.40 1.88 -17.50
C SER A 70 -0.90 1.83 -16.06
N ILE A 71 -1.52 2.61 -15.18
CA ILE A 71 -1.11 2.70 -13.76
C ILE A 71 -1.30 1.35 -13.04
N GLN A 72 -0.27 0.90 -12.31
CA GLN A 72 -0.31 -0.35 -11.56
C GLN A 72 -1.12 -0.21 -10.28
N LEU A 73 -1.93 -1.20 -9.96
CA LEU A 73 -2.72 -1.29 -8.74
C LEU A 73 -1.92 -2.10 -7.71
N GLN A 74 -1.39 -1.42 -6.71
CA GLN A 74 -0.45 -1.99 -5.74
C GLN A 74 -1.11 -2.10 -4.37
N PHE A 75 -1.28 -3.33 -3.88
CA PHE A 75 -1.76 -3.57 -2.52
C PHE A 75 -0.57 -3.65 -1.56
N MET A 76 -0.43 -2.66 -0.64
CA MET A 76 0.71 -2.53 0.27
C MET A 76 0.27 -2.29 1.73
N ALA A 77 -0.28 -3.29 2.41
CA ALA A 77 -0.46 -4.67 2.01
C ALA A 77 -1.91 -5.12 2.24
N LEU A 78 -2.29 -6.28 1.67
CA LEU A 78 -3.48 -7.02 2.11
C LEU A 78 -3.15 -7.85 3.35
N ILE A 79 -4.07 -7.88 4.31
CA ILE A 79 -3.91 -8.65 5.56
C ILE A 79 -4.41 -10.08 5.33
N ALA A 80 -3.56 -10.93 4.74
CA ALA A 80 -3.94 -12.26 4.28
C ALA A 80 -4.74 -13.10 5.29
N PRO A 81 -4.43 -13.10 6.61
CA PRO A 81 -5.19 -13.88 7.59
C PRO A 81 -6.67 -13.48 7.75
N LEU A 82 -7.04 -12.27 7.35
CA LEU A 82 -8.42 -11.77 7.47
C LEU A 82 -9.30 -12.19 6.30
N HIS A 83 -8.71 -12.69 5.20
CA HIS A 83 -9.42 -13.18 4.02
C HIS A 83 -9.59 -14.71 4.04
N ASP A 84 -10.66 -15.20 3.39
CA ASP A 84 -10.66 -16.57 2.90
C ASP A 84 -9.77 -16.65 1.65
N PRO A 85 -8.74 -17.51 1.63
CA PRO A 85 -7.78 -17.52 0.52
C PRO A 85 -8.41 -17.90 -0.82
N LEU A 86 -9.45 -18.75 -0.83
CA LEU A 86 -10.13 -19.15 -2.06
C LEU A 86 -10.93 -17.98 -2.64
N ARG A 87 -11.64 -17.24 -1.80
CA ARG A 87 -12.38 -16.04 -2.22
C ARG A 87 -11.41 -14.95 -2.69
N LEU A 88 -10.32 -14.74 -1.97
CA LEU A 88 -9.29 -13.78 -2.38
C LEU A 88 -8.71 -14.13 -3.75
N ALA A 89 -8.52 -15.43 -4.05
CA ALA A 89 -8.03 -15.87 -5.36
C ALA A 89 -8.99 -15.51 -6.49
N GLU A 90 -10.31 -15.64 -6.27
CA GLU A 90 -11.34 -15.24 -7.24
C GLU A 90 -11.35 -13.72 -7.46
N ASP A 91 -11.40 -12.94 -6.37
CA ASP A 91 -11.47 -11.48 -6.44
C ASP A 91 -10.25 -10.88 -7.16
N ILE A 92 -9.06 -11.38 -6.86
CA ILE A 92 -7.83 -10.92 -7.53
C ILE A 92 -7.78 -11.38 -9.00
N ALA A 93 -8.25 -12.59 -9.32
CA ALA A 93 -8.28 -13.05 -10.70
C ALA A 93 -9.19 -12.15 -11.57
N ILE A 94 -10.37 -11.76 -11.05
CA ILE A 94 -11.29 -10.85 -11.73
C ILE A 94 -10.68 -9.45 -11.86
N LEU A 95 -10.10 -8.91 -10.78
CA LEU A 95 -9.43 -7.60 -10.81
C LEU A 95 -8.30 -7.59 -11.84
N ASP A 96 -7.51 -8.66 -11.90
CA ASP A 96 -6.39 -8.75 -12.86
C ASP A 96 -6.87 -8.84 -14.32
N GLN A 97 -8.03 -9.47 -14.58
CA GLN A 97 -8.70 -9.44 -15.89
C GLN A 97 -9.20 -8.02 -16.24
N ILE A 98 -9.91 -7.35 -15.30
CA ILE A 98 -10.41 -5.97 -15.51
C ILE A 98 -9.25 -5.01 -15.78
N SER A 99 -8.18 -5.12 -15.01
CA SER A 99 -7.00 -4.26 -15.13
C SER A 99 -6.07 -4.64 -16.28
N GLN A 100 -6.29 -5.77 -16.94
CA GLN A 100 -5.41 -6.31 -17.99
C GLN A 100 -3.94 -6.49 -17.52
N GLY A 101 -3.79 -7.06 -16.32
CA GLY A 101 -2.48 -7.43 -15.80
C GLY A 101 -1.73 -6.32 -15.05
N ARG A 102 -2.45 -5.36 -14.48
CA ARG A 102 -1.85 -4.26 -13.70
C ARG A 102 -1.90 -4.46 -12.19
N THR A 103 -2.25 -5.66 -11.72
CA THR A 103 -2.34 -5.97 -10.29
C THR A 103 -0.99 -6.41 -9.73
N LEU A 104 -0.60 -5.84 -8.59
CA LEU A 104 0.56 -6.25 -7.80
C LEU A 104 0.14 -6.42 -6.34
N LEU A 105 0.44 -7.58 -5.76
CA LEU A 105 0.03 -7.93 -4.41
C LEU A 105 1.22 -7.95 -3.46
N CYS A 106 1.07 -7.31 -2.31
CA CYS A 106 1.87 -7.61 -1.14
C CYS A 106 0.96 -8.16 -0.05
N LEU A 107 1.19 -9.37 0.40
CA LEU A 107 0.50 -10.00 1.50
C LEU A 107 1.26 -9.76 2.81
N ALA A 108 0.56 -9.39 3.87
CA ALA A 108 1.12 -9.25 5.20
C ALA A 108 0.35 -10.09 6.23
N GLY A 109 1.02 -10.38 7.33
CA GLY A 109 0.41 -11.11 8.45
C GLY A 109 -0.53 -10.27 9.31
N GLY A 110 -0.56 -8.95 9.15
CA GLY A 110 -1.25 -8.06 10.08
C GLY A 110 -0.56 -7.94 11.44
N TYR A 111 -0.89 -6.90 12.19
CA TYR A 111 -0.29 -6.63 13.50
C TYR A 111 -1.25 -5.98 14.51
N VAL A 112 -2.44 -5.56 14.10
CA VAL A 112 -3.42 -4.88 14.96
C VAL A 112 -4.34 -5.91 15.61
N PRO A 113 -4.28 -6.16 16.93
CA PRO A 113 -5.06 -7.21 17.59
C PRO A 113 -6.58 -7.04 17.44
N ALA A 114 -7.06 -5.78 17.42
CA ALA A 114 -8.49 -5.47 17.30
C ALA A 114 -9.08 -5.95 15.95
N GLU A 115 -8.32 -5.87 14.85
CA GLU A 115 -8.75 -6.38 13.55
C GLU A 115 -8.96 -7.90 13.59
N PHE A 116 -8.04 -8.64 14.19
CA PHE A 116 -8.18 -10.08 14.36
C PHE A 116 -9.39 -10.45 15.21
N ALA A 117 -9.62 -9.73 16.30
CA ALA A 117 -10.79 -9.93 17.17
C ALA A 117 -12.11 -9.68 16.40
N MET A 118 -12.17 -8.61 15.59
CA MET A 118 -13.31 -8.27 14.75
C MET A 118 -13.70 -9.41 13.80
N PHE A 119 -12.70 -10.09 13.20
CA PHE A 119 -12.92 -11.21 12.28
C PHE A 119 -12.92 -12.58 12.95
N GLY A 120 -12.86 -12.66 14.30
CA GLY A 120 -12.83 -13.92 15.03
C GLY A 120 -11.60 -14.78 14.71
N LYS A 121 -10.45 -14.15 14.41
CA LYS A 121 -9.19 -14.82 14.06
C LYS A 121 -8.18 -14.75 15.20
N ASP A 122 -7.36 -15.79 15.34
CA ASP A 122 -6.23 -15.78 16.27
C ASP A 122 -5.00 -15.17 15.61
N ILE A 123 -4.56 -14.02 16.13
CA ILE A 123 -3.37 -13.31 15.64
C ILE A 123 -2.08 -14.15 15.74
N LYS A 124 -2.02 -15.12 16.67
CA LYS A 124 -0.88 -16.02 16.81
C LYS A 124 -0.72 -16.94 15.60
N LEU A 125 -1.81 -17.22 14.88
CA LEU A 125 -1.82 -18.06 13.70
C LEU A 125 -1.56 -17.28 12.40
N ARG A 126 -1.29 -15.98 12.47
CA ARG A 126 -1.09 -15.13 11.27
C ARG A 126 -0.01 -15.62 10.32
N GLY A 127 1.08 -16.19 10.86
CA GLY A 127 2.17 -16.72 10.05
C GLY A 127 1.75 -17.91 9.17
N PRO A 128 1.25 -19.01 9.76
CA PRO A 128 0.66 -20.12 9.00
C PRO A 128 -0.45 -19.69 8.04
N ALA A 129 -1.31 -18.75 8.43
CA ALA A 129 -2.38 -18.25 7.56
C ALA A 129 -1.86 -17.55 6.30
N VAL A 130 -0.77 -16.79 6.39
CA VAL A 130 -0.12 -16.21 5.19
C VAL A 130 0.48 -17.30 4.31
N GLU A 131 1.09 -18.34 4.89
CA GLU A 131 1.64 -19.47 4.13
C GLU A 131 0.53 -20.23 3.37
N GLU A 132 -0.59 -20.51 4.04
CA GLU A 132 -1.78 -21.11 3.41
C GLU A 132 -2.30 -20.22 2.28
N ALA A 133 -2.46 -18.91 2.53
CA ALA A 133 -2.96 -17.98 1.53
C ALA A 133 -2.09 -17.99 0.26
N ILE A 134 -0.77 -17.89 0.40
CA ILE A 134 0.15 -17.91 -0.75
C ILE A 134 0.04 -19.23 -1.52
N ALA A 135 -0.02 -20.36 -0.84
CA ALA A 135 -0.12 -21.66 -1.48
C ALA A 135 -1.44 -21.82 -2.25
N VAL A 136 -2.55 -21.42 -1.63
CA VAL A 136 -3.88 -21.45 -2.25
C VAL A 136 -3.97 -20.55 -3.46
N LEU A 137 -3.50 -19.29 -3.36
CA LEU A 137 -3.49 -18.35 -4.47
C LEU A 137 -2.72 -18.88 -5.67
N LYS A 138 -1.51 -19.41 -5.46
CA LYS A 138 -0.69 -19.98 -6.53
C LYS A 138 -1.35 -21.19 -7.17
N SER A 139 -1.96 -22.09 -6.40
CA SER A 139 -2.68 -23.26 -6.91
C SER A 139 -3.94 -22.85 -7.68
N ALA A 140 -4.73 -21.94 -7.11
CA ALA A 140 -5.98 -21.47 -7.68
C ALA A 140 -5.77 -20.77 -9.05
N TRP A 141 -4.73 -19.96 -9.17
CA TRP A 141 -4.44 -19.21 -10.41
C TRP A 141 -3.88 -20.07 -11.56
N THR A 142 -3.58 -21.34 -11.32
CA THR A 142 -3.32 -22.28 -12.42
C THR A 142 -4.57 -22.55 -13.26
N GLY A 143 -5.78 -22.42 -12.66
CA GLY A 143 -7.06 -22.80 -13.26
C GLY A 143 -7.33 -24.30 -13.23
N GLU A 144 -6.43 -25.09 -12.66
CA GLU A 144 -6.58 -26.52 -12.50
C GLU A 144 -7.36 -26.88 -11.24
N ILE A 145 -7.83 -28.11 -11.14
CA ILE A 145 -8.47 -28.64 -9.93
C ILE A 145 -7.38 -28.93 -8.90
N PHE A 146 -7.55 -28.44 -7.67
CA PHE A 146 -6.62 -28.71 -6.57
C PHE A 146 -7.40 -29.05 -5.28
N ASP A 147 -6.69 -29.60 -4.29
CA ASP A 147 -7.27 -29.85 -2.97
C ASP A 147 -7.18 -28.60 -2.10
N TYR A 148 -8.31 -28.22 -1.49
CA TYR A 148 -8.37 -27.15 -0.50
C TYR A 148 -9.16 -27.63 0.72
N ARG A 149 -8.47 -27.88 1.82
CA ARG A 149 -9.07 -28.36 3.08
C ARG A 149 -9.95 -29.60 2.89
N GLY A 150 -9.44 -30.60 2.16
CA GLY A 150 -10.11 -31.85 1.85
C GLY A 150 -11.24 -31.76 0.82
N ARG A 151 -11.33 -30.65 0.10
CA ARG A 151 -12.31 -30.44 -0.98
C ARG A 151 -11.60 -30.20 -2.30
N ARG A 152 -12.11 -30.82 -3.36
CA ARG A 152 -11.63 -30.53 -4.72
C ARG A 152 -12.29 -29.27 -5.23
N VAL A 153 -11.48 -28.24 -5.51
CA VAL A 153 -11.92 -26.91 -5.92
C VAL A 153 -11.21 -26.44 -7.19
N ARG A 154 -11.79 -25.48 -7.88
CA ARG A 154 -11.21 -24.81 -9.04
C ARG A 154 -11.58 -23.33 -8.98
N VAL A 155 -10.65 -22.46 -9.38
CA VAL A 155 -10.89 -21.03 -9.56
C VAL A 155 -10.80 -20.67 -11.04
N THR A 156 -11.84 -20.06 -11.57
CA THR A 156 -11.94 -19.55 -12.94
C THR A 156 -12.73 -18.25 -12.96
N PRO A 157 -12.38 -17.28 -13.84
CA PRO A 157 -11.26 -17.33 -14.78
C PRO A 157 -9.89 -17.28 -14.08
N ARG A 158 -8.84 -17.63 -14.83
CA ARG A 158 -7.45 -17.40 -14.37
C ARG A 158 -7.16 -15.90 -14.42
N PRO A 159 -6.20 -15.38 -13.64
CA PRO A 159 -5.69 -14.03 -13.80
C PRO A 159 -5.23 -13.76 -15.24
N PHE A 160 -5.11 -12.51 -15.63
CA PHE A 160 -4.55 -12.11 -16.92
C PHE A 160 -3.03 -12.38 -16.98
N GLN A 161 -2.32 -12.05 -15.92
CA GLN A 161 -0.87 -12.22 -15.80
C GLN A 161 -0.46 -13.69 -15.74
N ARG A 162 0.73 -14.02 -16.24
CA ARG A 162 1.30 -15.37 -16.24
C ARG A 162 2.70 -15.38 -15.61
N PRO A 163 3.03 -16.36 -14.78
CA PRO A 163 2.17 -17.46 -14.32
C PRO A 163 1.03 -16.98 -13.41
N HIS A 164 1.17 -15.85 -12.73
CA HIS A 164 0.21 -15.20 -11.84
C HIS A 164 0.60 -13.73 -11.60
N PRO A 165 -0.27 -12.89 -11.03
CA PRO A 165 0.10 -11.54 -10.57
C PRO A 165 1.31 -11.61 -9.62
N PRO A 166 2.26 -10.64 -9.68
CA PRO A 166 3.39 -10.62 -8.76
C PRO A 166 2.91 -10.63 -7.31
N LEU A 167 3.44 -11.59 -6.53
CA LEU A 167 3.03 -11.85 -5.16
C LEU A 167 4.18 -11.58 -4.20
N LEU A 168 4.20 -10.39 -3.63
CA LEU A 168 5.18 -9.97 -2.63
C LEU A 168 4.69 -10.33 -1.23
N MET A 169 5.58 -10.29 -0.27
CA MET A 169 5.26 -10.43 1.14
C MET A 169 5.83 -9.28 1.95
N GLY A 170 5.01 -8.71 2.86
CA GLY A 170 5.42 -7.69 3.80
C GLY A 170 5.74 -8.26 5.17
N GLY A 171 6.68 -7.62 5.89
CA GLY A 171 6.94 -8.00 7.27
C GLY A 171 8.12 -7.28 7.92
N SER A 172 8.12 -7.28 9.26
CA SER A 172 9.11 -6.57 10.09
C SER A 172 9.91 -7.48 11.01
N VAL A 173 9.85 -8.81 10.80
CA VAL A 173 10.57 -9.80 11.62
C VAL A 173 11.27 -10.85 10.75
N SER A 174 12.34 -11.47 11.26
CA SER A 174 13.13 -12.45 10.51
C SER A 174 12.31 -13.66 10.03
N ALA A 175 11.30 -14.09 10.81
CA ALA A 175 10.41 -15.17 10.38
C ALA A 175 9.60 -14.81 9.13
N ALA A 176 9.17 -13.55 8.98
CA ALA A 176 8.49 -13.07 7.79
C ALA A 176 9.46 -12.99 6.59
N ALA A 177 10.69 -12.51 6.79
CA ALA A 177 11.71 -12.44 5.76
C ALA A 177 12.04 -13.85 5.20
N ARG A 178 12.24 -14.82 6.07
CA ARG A 178 12.46 -16.23 5.66
C ARG A 178 11.25 -16.80 4.90
N ARG A 179 10.03 -16.54 5.39
CA ARG A 179 8.81 -16.97 4.70
C ARG A 179 8.70 -16.38 3.31
N ALA A 180 8.98 -15.10 3.16
CA ALA A 180 9.04 -14.44 1.87
C ALA A 180 10.07 -15.07 0.94
N GLY A 181 11.27 -15.36 1.43
CA GLY A 181 12.34 -16.04 0.68
C GLY A 181 11.87 -17.37 0.11
N ARG A 182 11.17 -18.18 0.90
CA ARG A 182 10.64 -19.48 0.42
C ARG A 182 9.48 -19.33 -0.55
N LEU A 183 8.50 -18.47 -0.26
CA LEU A 183 7.16 -18.56 -0.86
C LEU A 183 6.81 -17.42 -1.81
N ALA A 184 7.30 -16.21 -1.59
CA ALA A 184 6.91 -15.02 -2.35
C ALA A 184 7.87 -14.72 -3.53
N ASP A 185 7.45 -13.82 -4.42
CA ASP A 185 8.25 -13.33 -5.53
C ASP A 185 9.14 -12.17 -5.11
N GLY A 186 8.85 -11.54 -3.96
CA GLY A 186 9.62 -10.44 -3.39
C GLY A 186 9.28 -10.19 -1.92
N PHE A 187 10.04 -9.31 -1.28
CA PHE A 187 9.86 -8.94 0.12
C PHE A 187 9.88 -7.43 0.30
N ILE A 188 9.01 -6.91 1.16
CA ILE A 188 8.91 -5.50 1.51
C ILE A 188 9.05 -5.34 3.01
N THR A 189 9.97 -4.50 3.43
CA THR A 189 10.20 -4.19 4.84
C THR A 189 10.75 -2.78 5.01
N HIS A 190 10.45 -2.15 6.16
CA HIS A 190 11.10 -0.91 6.58
C HIS A 190 12.40 -1.17 7.37
N ARG A 191 12.77 -2.46 7.59
CA ARG A 191 13.97 -2.87 8.33
C ARG A 191 15.00 -3.43 7.37
N GLU A 192 15.96 -2.60 6.99
CA GLU A 192 16.98 -2.94 5.98
C GLU A 192 17.72 -4.25 6.26
N ALA A 193 18.05 -4.49 7.54
CA ALA A 193 18.74 -5.72 7.95
C ALA A 193 17.97 -7.01 7.60
N LEU A 194 16.65 -6.97 7.42
CA LEU A 194 15.85 -8.13 7.06
C LEU A 194 15.98 -8.52 5.58
N TYR A 195 16.48 -7.63 4.71
CA TYR A 195 16.75 -8.00 3.32
C TYR A 195 17.83 -9.07 3.20
N GLN A 196 18.87 -9.01 4.05
CA GLN A 196 19.89 -10.06 4.01
C GLN A 196 19.29 -11.43 4.38
N VAL A 197 18.44 -11.49 5.42
CA VAL A 197 17.73 -12.73 5.81
C VAL A 197 16.85 -13.25 4.67
N TYR A 198 16.15 -12.36 3.99
CA TYR A 198 15.33 -12.70 2.82
C TYR A 198 16.18 -13.22 1.65
N PHE A 199 17.29 -12.56 1.33
CA PHE A 199 18.16 -12.94 0.22
C PHE A 199 18.79 -14.31 0.44
N ASP A 200 19.27 -14.61 1.65
CA ASP A 200 19.90 -15.88 1.98
C ASP A 200 18.88 -17.02 1.86
N GLU A 201 17.71 -16.84 2.42
CA GLU A 201 16.65 -17.85 2.33
C GLU A 201 16.17 -18.05 0.87
N ALA A 202 15.99 -16.98 0.11
CA ALA A 202 15.56 -17.07 -1.29
C ALA A 202 16.58 -17.80 -2.16
N ARG A 203 17.88 -17.51 -1.99
CA ARG A 203 18.95 -18.22 -2.68
C ARG A 203 19.03 -19.69 -2.31
N ALA A 204 18.84 -20.03 -1.03
CA ALA A 204 18.78 -21.42 -0.56
C ALA A 204 17.65 -22.21 -1.23
N HIS A 205 16.59 -21.52 -1.71
CA HIS A 205 15.48 -22.10 -2.46
C HIS A 205 15.58 -21.89 -3.99
N GLY A 206 16.78 -21.63 -4.50
CA GLY A 206 17.05 -21.54 -5.93
C GLY A 206 16.49 -20.29 -6.62
N LYS A 207 16.10 -19.27 -5.86
CA LYS A 207 15.60 -18.01 -6.42
C LYS A 207 16.75 -17.00 -6.61
N ASN A 208 16.54 -16.05 -7.52
CA ASN A 208 17.42 -14.91 -7.73
C ASN A 208 16.72 -13.62 -7.24
N PRO A 209 16.75 -13.34 -5.93
CA PRO A 209 16.02 -12.23 -5.36
C PRO A 209 16.66 -10.90 -5.76
N ARG A 210 15.81 -9.92 -6.07
CA ARG A 210 16.21 -8.52 -6.26
C ARG A 210 15.80 -7.70 -5.05
N PRO A 211 16.57 -6.68 -4.65
CA PRO A 211 16.08 -5.73 -3.67
C PRO A 211 14.84 -5.04 -4.23
N PHE A 212 13.80 -4.97 -3.44
CA PHE A 212 12.70 -4.05 -3.69
C PHE A 212 13.12 -2.74 -3.02
N SER A 213 13.44 -1.74 -3.81
CA SER A 213 13.82 -0.43 -3.30
C SER A 213 12.62 0.50 -3.37
N PRO A 214 11.88 0.70 -2.31
CA PRO A 214 10.93 1.78 -2.20
C PRO A 214 11.52 2.87 -1.31
N SER A 215 12.52 3.56 -1.75
CA SER A 215 12.89 4.79 -1.05
C SER A 215 11.97 5.91 -1.54
N SER A 216 10.95 6.18 -0.76
CA SER A 216 10.08 7.33 -0.93
C SER A 216 9.78 7.94 0.44
N PRO A 217 9.63 9.26 0.58
CA PRO A 217 8.98 9.81 1.76
C PRO A 217 7.58 9.21 1.89
N GLY A 218 7.11 8.95 3.10
CA GLY A 218 5.79 8.34 3.32
C GLY A 218 4.63 9.18 2.81
N PHE A 219 4.76 10.49 2.95
CA PHE A 219 3.86 11.52 2.45
C PHE A 219 4.67 12.61 1.74
N LEU A 220 4.23 12.99 0.57
CA LEU A 220 4.80 14.12 -0.17
C LEU A 220 3.68 15.02 -0.69
N TYR A 221 3.80 16.31 -0.44
CA TYR A 221 2.92 17.35 -0.95
C TYR A 221 3.76 18.50 -1.52
N VAL A 222 3.37 19.05 -2.67
CA VAL A 222 4.05 20.18 -3.30
C VAL A 222 3.18 21.42 -3.18
N ALA A 223 3.76 22.50 -2.70
CA ALA A 223 3.10 23.78 -2.50
C ALA A 223 4.03 24.96 -2.88
N GLU A 224 3.46 26.06 -3.37
CA GLU A 224 4.24 27.30 -3.57
C GLU A 224 4.69 27.92 -2.22
N ASP A 225 3.85 27.79 -1.19
CA ASP A 225 4.16 28.18 0.19
C ASP A 225 3.98 26.96 1.13
N PRO A 226 5.07 26.23 1.42
CA PRO A 226 5.05 25.06 2.30
C PRO A 226 4.54 25.37 3.72
N GLU A 227 4.85 26.54 4.28
CA GLU A 227 4.41 26.91 5.63
C GLU A 227 2.89 27.17 5.67
N ALA A 228 2.34 27.77 4.62
CA ALA A 228 0.89 27.90 4.47
C ALA A 228 0.22 26.53 4.31
N ALA A 229 0.82 25.65 3.53
CA ALA A 229 0.32 24.28 3.34
C ALA A 229 0.37 23.47 4.64
N TRP A 230 1.43 23.59 5.45
CA TRP A 230 1.53 22.91 6.74
C TRP A 230 0.42 23.29 7.72
N ARG A 231 -0.10 24.53 7.67
CA ARG A 231 -1.26 24.93 8.51
C ARG A 231 -2.51 24.11 8.20
N VAL A 232 -2.67 23.65 6.97
CA VAL A 232 -3.79 22.80 6.55
C VAL A 232 -3.47 21.32 6.76
N ILE A 233 -2.29 20.86 6.34
CA ILE A 233 -1.88 19.44 6.37
C ILE A 233 -1.62 18.95 7.80
N GLY A 234 -1.14 19.82 8.67
CA GLY A 234 -0.66 19.45 10.01
C GLY A 234 -1.65 18.62 10.85
N PRO A 235 -2.92 19.04 11.01
CA PRO A 235 -3.91 18.25 11.73
C PRO A 235 -4.11 16.84 11.16
N HIS A 236 -4.10 16.68 9.83
CA HIS A 236 -4.25 15.42 9.14
C HIS A 236 -3.02 14.51 9.33
N ALA A 237 -1.83 15.07 9.23
CA ALA A 237 -0.58 14.35 9.46
C ALA A 237 -0.43 13.89 10.92
N MET A 238 -0.79 14.74 11.89
CA MET A 238 -0.83 14.35 13.31
C MET A 238 -1.84 13.22 13.56
N HIS A 239 -3.02 13.29 12.95
CA HIS A 239 -4.03 12.24 13.06
C HIS A 239 -3.50 10.90 12.54
N GLU A 240 -2.95 10.85 11.32
CA GLU A 240 -2.38 9.62 10.77
C GLU A 240 -1.26 9.07 11.65
N MET A 241 -0.31 9.94 12.05
CA MET A 241 0.84 9.55 12.84
C MET A 241 0.45 8.96 14.20
N ASN A 242 -0.51 9.59 14.88
CA ASN A 242 -1.00 9.14 16.17
C ASN A 242 -1.79 7.83 16.05
N ALA A 243 -2.65 7.69 15.03
CA ALA A 243 -3.39 6.46 14.79
C ALA A 243 -2.47 5.26 14.55
N TYR A 244 -1.44 5.43 13.71
CA TYR A 244 -0.43 4.38 13.52
C TYR A 244 0.40 4.13 14.78
N GLY A 245 0.79 5.18 15.51
CA GLY A 245 1.51 5.08 16.78
C GLY A 245 0.76 4.27 17.83
N GLU A 246 -0.57 4.43 17.90
CA GLU A 246 -1.45 3.63 18.77
C GLU A 246 -1.43 2.14 18.40
N TRP A 247 -1.53 1.81 17.12
CA TRP A 247 -1.49 0.43 16.67
C TRP A 247 -0.14 -0.24 16.93
N VAL A 248 0.96 0.48 16.70
CA VAL A 248 2.31 0.00 16.99
C VAL A 248 2.47 -0.27 18.48
N ALA A 249 2.04 0.64 19.34
CA ALA A 249 2.06 0.48 20.78
C ALA A 249 1.19 -0.70 21.26
N ALA A 250 -0.04 -0.82 20.75
CA ALA A 250 -0.94 -1.93 21.07
C ALA A 250 -0.40 -3.29 20.61
N ALA A 251 0.35 -3.33 19.52
CA ALA A 251 1.00 -4.54 19.02
C ALA A 251 2.29 -4.91 19.77
N GLY A 252 2.80 -4.04 20.65
CA GLY A 252 4.07 -4.23 21.34
C GLY A 252 5.26 -4.39 20.39
N THR A 253 5.24 -3.68 19.26
CA THR A 253 6.29 -3.75 18.23
C THR A 253 6.92 -2.37 18.01
N ASP A 254 8.14 -2.35 17.47
CA ASP A 254 8.74 -1.12 16.99
C ASP A 254 8.18 -0.82 15.59
N GLY A 255 7.67 0.38 15.39
CA GLY A 255 7.15 0.86 14.13
C GLY A 255 7.87 2.11 13.63
N ARG A 256 7.55 2.52 12.40
CA ARG A 256 8.01 3.79 11.83
C ARG A 256 7.33 5.01 12.48
N PHE A 257 6.14 4.81 13.06
CA PHE A 257 5.32 5.85 13.65
C PHE A 257 5.29 5.72 15.17
N ALA A 258 5.39 6.85 15.86
CA ALA A 258 5.19 6.99 17.30
C ALA A 258 4.14 8.08 17.54
N LYS A 259 3.52 8.07 18.72
CA LYS A 259 2.63 9.17 19.10
C LYS A 259 3.43 10.47 19.21
N VAL A 260 2.82 11.55 18.77
CA VAL A 260 3.36 12.91 18.80
C VAL A 260 2.35 13.86 19.41
N ASP A 261 2.84 14.89 20.11
CA ASP A 261 2.02 15.89 20.77
C ASP A 261 2.04 17.25 20.03
N SER A 262 2.91 17.39 19.03
CA SER A 262 3.09 18.65 18.32
C SER A 262 3.35 18.46 16.81
N LEU A 263 3.04 19.53 16.04
CA LEU A 263 3.36 19.59 14.62
C LEU A 263 4.88 19.58 14.37
N ASP A 264 5.66 20.14 15.27
CA ASP A 264 7.12 20.17 15.15
C ASP A 264 7.70 18.74 15.23
N GLU A 265 7.14 17.88 16.08
CA GLU A 265 7.51 16.46 16.12
C GLU A 265 7.13 15.73 14.83
N VAL A 266 5.96 16.03 14.23
CA VAL A 266 5.58 15.49 12.92
C VAL A 266 6.60 15.89 11.85
N LYS A 267 6.94 17.17 11.77
CA LYS A 267 7.95 17.68 10.83
C LYS A 267 9.32 17.05 11.06
N ALA A 268 9.75 16.94 12.32
CA ALA A 268 11.04 16.36 12.70
C ALA A 268 11.14 14.85 12.38
N SER A 269 10.03 14.13 12.29
CA SER A 269 10.01 12.70 11.95
C SER A 269 10.53 12.40 10.54
N GLY A 270 10.48 13.37 9.64
CA GLY A 270 10.82 13.20 8.21
C GLY A 270 9.87 12.25 7.45
N ALA A 271 8.78 11.79 8.09
CA ALA A 271 7.78 10.94 7.43
C ALA A 271 6.85 11.72 6.49
N TYR A 272 6.71 13.01 6.76
CA TYR A 272 5.86 13.92 6.00
C TYR A 272 6.70 15.04 5.43
N VAL A 273 6.60 15.24 4.12
CA VAL A 273 7.40 16.21 3.38
C VAL A 273 6.46 17.14 2.62
N VAL A 274 6.55 18.45 2.93
CA VAL A 274 5.84 19.51 2.22
C VAL A 274 6.90 20.46 1.70
N VAL A 275 6.98 20.60 0.40
CA VAL A 275 8.13 21.29 -0.28
C VAL A 275 7.66 22.13 -1.45
N THR A 276 8.48 23.09 -1.84
CA THR A 276 8.31 23.82 -3.10
C THR A 276 8.59 22.92 -4.32
N PRO A 277 8.16 23.32 -5.53
CA PRO A 277 8.49 22.59 -6.76
C PRO A 277 10.00 22.37 -6.94
N ASP A 278 10.83 23.37 -6.67
CA ASP A 278 12.28 23.28 -6.83
C ASP A 278 12.92 22.32 -5.82
N GLU A 279 12.50 22.37 -4.58
CA GLU A 279 12.92 21.42 -3.55
C GLU A 279 12.49 20.00 -3.89
N CYS A 280 11.27 19.82 -4.44
CA CYS A 280 10.78 18.51 -4.87
C CYS A 280 11.62 17.92 -6.01
N VAL A 281 12.03 18.72 -6.99
CA VAL A 281 12.95 18.29 -8.06
C VAL A 281 14.30 17.86 -7.50
N ASN A 282 14.81 18.55 -6.49
CA ASN A 282 16.06 18.16 -5.83
C ASN A 282 15.87 16.86 -5.01
N LEU A 283 14.75 16.73 -4.29
CA LEU A 283 14.39 15.53 -3.56
C LEU A 283 14.33 14.29 -4.47
N ALA A 284 13.77 14.42 -5.66
CA ALA A 284 13.66 13.34 -6.64
C ALA A 284 15.00 12.69 -7.02
N LYS A 285 16.13 13.41 -6.86
CA LYS A 285 17.47 12.86 -7.13
C LYS A 285 17.90 11.78 -6.13
N SER A 286 17.28 11.76 -4.95
CA SER A 286 17.59 10.85 -3.84
C SER A 286 16.66 9.64 -3.76
N TYR A 287 15.63 9.58 -4.62
CA TYR A 287 14.60 8.54 -4.54
C TYR A 287 14.28 7.94 -5.91
N ASP A 288 14.07 6.64 -5.95
CA ASP A 288 13.64 5.94 -7.17
C ASP A 288 12.14 6.09 -7.43
N ASN A 289 11.39 6.42 -6.39
CA ASN A 289 9.94 6.68 -6.47
C ASN A 289 9.54 7.86 -5.60
N LEU A 290 8.66 8.71 -6.09
CA LEU A 290 7.95 9.72 -5.29
C LEU A 290 6.51 9.28 -5.08
N MET A 291 6.08 9.19 -3.82
CA MET A 291 4.73 8.79 -3.47
C MET A 291 3.91 10.01 -3.02
N ILE A 292 3.00 10.44 -3.88
CA ILE A 292 2.10 11.56 -3.62
C ILE A 292 0.86 11.03 -2.88
N HIS A 293 0.50 11.68 -1.78
CA HIS A 293 -0.68 11.31 -0.98
C HIS A 293 -1.64 12.51 -0.87
N PRO A 294 -2.42 12.80 -1.91
CA PRO A 294 -3.18 14.05 -2.01
C PRO A 294 -4.39 14.09 -1.08
N LEU A 295 -4.87 12.94 -0.59
CA LEU A 295 -6.03 12.82 0.29
C LEU A 295 -5.67 12.37 1.71
N LEU A 296 -4.46 12.67 2.18
CA LEU A 296 -3.94 12.28 3.49
C LEU A 296 -4.98 12.47 4.59
N SER A 297 -5.39 11.36 5.23
CA SER A 297 -6.28 11.39 6.41
C SER A 297 -7.44 12.36 6.28
N GLY A 298 -8.16 12.31 5.14
CA GLY A 298 -9.35 13.16 4.95
C GLY A 298 -9.05 14.60 4.54
N LEU A 299 -7.86 14.88 4.02
CA LEU A 299 -7.54 16.19 3.46
C LEU A 299 -8.57 16.57 2.39
N ASP A 300 -8.97 17.84 2.39
CA ASP A 300 -9.94 18.37 1.44
C ASP A 300 -9.52 18.08 0.00
N PRO A 301 -10.39 17.47 -0.85
CA PRO A 301 -10.04 17.11 -2.22
C PRO A 301 -9.56 18.29 -3.08
N ASP A 302 -10.14 19.49 -2.92
CA ASP A 302 -9.71 20.65 -3.70
C ASP A 302 -8.32 21.10 -3.30
N PHE A 303 -7.98 20.97 -2.01
CA PHE A 303 -6.62 21.20 -1.55
C PHE A 303 -5.67 20.12 -2.09
N GLY A 304 -6.08 18.85 -2.06
CA GLY A 304 -5.31 17.74 -2.63
C GLY A 304 -5.02 17.92 -4.13
N TRP A 305 -6.02 18.37 -4.90
CA TRP A 305 -5.87 18.66 -6.32
C TRP A 305 -4.83 19.75 -6.59
N ARG A 306 -4.85 20.85 -5.84
CA ARG A 306 -3.86 21.95 -6.02
C ARG A 306 -2.41 21.44 -5.93
N GLY A 307 -2.12 20.58 -4.93
CA GLY A 307 -0.78 20.02 -4.80
C GLY A 307 -0.41 19.03 -5.91
N LEU A 308 -1.39 18.21 -6.32
CA LEU A 308 -1.20 17.22 -7.39
C LEU A 308 -0.98 17.90 -8.76
N GLU A 309 -1.79 18.89 -9.09
CA GLU A 309 -1.65 19.67 -10.32
C GLU A 309 -0.33 20.45 -10.36
N LEU A 310 0.03 21.11 -9.27
CA LEU A 310 1.31 21.82 -9.15
C LEU A 310 2.51 20.87 -9.34
N PHE A 311 2.43 19.66 -8.77
CA PHE A 311 3.45 18.63 -8.99
C PHE A 311 3.53 18.25 -10.48
N VAL A 312 2.40 17.99 -11.12
CA VAL A 312 2.38 17.61 -12.53
C VAL A 312 2.88 18.70 -13.45
N GLU A 313 2.54 19.96 -13.17
CA GLU A 313 2.93 21.09 -14.00
C GLU A 313 4.40 21.51 -13.81
N LYS A 314 4.89 21.55 -12.57
CA LYS A 314 6.19 22.18 -12.23
C LYS A 314 7.29 21.18 -11.91
N VAL A 315 6.96 19.98 -11.43
CA VAL A 315 7.97 18.99 -11.00
C VAL A 315 8.13 17.87 -12.02
N LEU A 316 7.02 17.25 -12.42
CA LEU A 316 7.05 16.05 -13.24
C LEU A 316 7.86 16.18 -14.55
N PRO A 317 7.78 17.29 -15.33
CA PRO A 317 8.58 17.47 -16.55
C PRO A 317 10.09 17.57 -16.29
N ARG A 318 10.51 17.86 -15.06
CA ARG A 318 11.91 18.11 -14.68
C ARG A 318 12.58 16.87 -14.06
N ILE A 319 11.84 15.84 -13.75
CA ILE A 319 12.34 14.58 -13.12
C ILE A 319 12.28 13.37 -14.04
N ARG A 320 11.73 13.55 -15.22
CA ARG A 320 11.64 12.55 -16.31
C ARG A 320 12.83 12.49 -17.22
#